data_6f0e41182dcc895ee87676f4e8600eb7
#
_entry.id   6f0e41182dcc895ee87676f4e8600eb7
#
_cell.length_a   1.000
_cell.length_b   1.000
_cell.length_c   1.000
_cell.angle_alpha   90.00
_cell.angle_beta   90.00
_cell.angle_gamma   90.00
#
_symmetry.space_group_name_H-M   'P 1'
#
loop_
_entity.id
_entity.type
_entity.pdbx_description
1 polymer ?
#
loop_
_entity_poly.entity_id
_entity_poly.type
_entity_poly.pdbx_seq_one_letter_code
_entity_poly.pdbx_strand_id
1 'polypeptide(L)'
;MSFCDECFKGVTHEGTPKGKWEKIGGIDCYVGIPSGIEYPKDKILLFLSDVFGMQLINNQLLVDDFADNGILTYGVDYFFGEPIPADAMQPGNTFDRDGWREKHGYEITRPAVDAVVAALKEKGVVAFGTTGYCFGAAYAVPLAIENVTQVTAVSHPSRLKVPEDLEKYCSVSKAPFLINSCEEDAMFPAEAQAKADVIFGDGKFAPGYRREYFPGCKHGFAVRGDMSDPMVKAGKEGAFKSTVEWIKKYL
;
A
#
# COMPACT_ATOMS: atom_id res chain seq x y z
N MET A 1 -20.87 -10.35 7.89
CA MET A 1 -20.18 -11.61 8.20
C MET A 1 -19.03 -11.26 9.13
N SER A 2 -18.97 -11.87 10.32
CA SER A 2 -17.82 -11.68 11.22
C SER A 2 -16.61 -12.37 10.61
N PHE A 3 -15.51 -11.67 10.55
CA PHE A 3 -14.22 -12.25 10.17
C PHE A 3 -13.88 -13.37 11.16
N CYS A 4 -13.66 -14.58 10.66
CA CYS A 4 -13.21 -15.68 11.50
C CYS A 4 -11.73 -15.46 11.78
N ASP A 5 -11.35 -15.18 13.03
CA ASP A 5 -9.95 -15.00 13.42
C ASP A 5 -9.07 -16.21 13.05
N GLU A 6 -9.66 -17.41 12.97
CA GLU A 6 -9.00 -18.65 12.54
C GLU A 6 -8.61 -18.65 11.03
N CYS A 7 -9.26 -17.79 10.21
CA CYS A 7 -8.98 -17.68 8.77
C CYS A 7 -8.02 -16.55 8.42
N PHE A 8 -7.60 -15.74 9.40
CA PHE A 8 -6.63 -14.68 9.20
C PHE A 8 -5.21 -15.20 9.41
N LYS A 9 -4.35 -15.03 8.40
CA LYS A 9 -2.92 -15.28 8.52
C LYS A 9 -2.21 -13.96 8.80
N GLY A 10 -1.44 -13.93 9.88
CA GLY A 10 -0.67 -12.76 10.30
C GLY A 10 0.45 -12.41 9.33
N VAL A 11 1.03 -11.22 9.51
CA VAL A 11 2.14 -10.74 8.70
C VAL A 11 3.44 -11.49 9.04
N THR A 12 4.19 -11.83 8.01
CA THR A 12 5.52 -12.44 8.11
C THR A 12 6.58 -11.35 8.32
N HIS A 13 7.33 -11.43 9.40
CA HIS A 13 8.35 -10.42 9.71
C HIS A 13 9.68 -10.70 9.02
N GLU A 14 10.05 -11.99 8.94
CA GLU A 14 11.29 -12.48 8.32
C GLU A 14 10.99 -13.78 7.57
N GLY A 15 11.68 -14.03 6.46
CA GLY A 15 11.48 -15.25 5.69
C GLY A 15 12.00 -15.17 4.27
N THR A 16 11.70 -16.22 3.52
CA THR A 16 12.00 -16.30 2.08
C THR A 16 10.72 -16.03 1.30
N PRO A 17 10.70 -15.06 0.39
CA PRO A 17 9.58 -14.80 -0.50
C PRO A 17 9.18 -16.04 -1.30
N LYS A 18 7.87 -16.25 -1.48
CA LYS A 18 7.28 -17.44 -2.15
C LYS A 18 6.66 -17.09 -3.51
N GLY A 19 6.35 -15.82 -3.74
CA GLY A 19 5.79 -15.33 -4.98
C GLY A 19 6.79 -15.38 -6.13
N LYS A 20 6.39 -14.88 -7.27
CA LYS A 20 7.21 -14.90 -8.48
C LYS A 20 7.23 -13.56 -9.18
N TRP A 21 8.30 -13.30 -9.88
CA TRP A 21 8.40 -12.15 -10.77
C TRP A 21 7.75 -12.45 -12.13
N GLU A 22 6.89 -11.57 -12.57
CA GLU A 22 6.26 -11.61 -13.89
C GLU A 22 6.33 -10.25 -14.57
N LYS A 23 6.36 -10.24 -15.89
CA LYS A 23 6.29 -9.01 -16.68
C LYS A 23 4.85 -8.74 -17.10
N ILE A 24 4.26 -7.66 -16.60
CA ILE A 24 2.89 -7.24 -16.85
C ILE A 24 2.90 -5.87 -17.54
N GLY A 25 2.39 -5.79 -18.76
CA GLY A 25 2.44 -4.53 -19.53
C GLY A 25 3.87 -4.01 -19.75
N GLY A 26 4.87 -4.91 -19.79
CA GLY A 26 6.27 -4.54 -19.90
C GLY A 26 6.96 -4.20 -18.58
N ILE A 27 6.24 -4.13 -17.48
CA ILE A 27 6.73 -3.79 -16.13
C ILE A 27 6.93 -5.05 -15.30
N ASP A 28 8.04 -5.13 -14.58
CA ASP A 28 8.27 -6.23 -13.66
C ASP A 28 7.35 -6.09 -12.43
N CYS A 29 6.65 -7.18 -12.12
CA CYS A 29 5.75 -7.25 -10.98
C CYS A 29 6.11 -8.47 -10.13
N TYR A 30 6.15 -8.30 -8.82
CA TYR A 30 6.20 -9.43 -7.90
C TYR A 30 4.78 -9.89 -7.60
N VAL A 31 4.46 -11.16 -7.86
CA VAL A 31 3.09 -11.67 -7.83
C VAL A 31 2.93 -12.71 -6.73
N GLY A 32 2.06 -12.39 -5.77
CA GLY A 32 1.57 -13.31 -4.75
C GLY A 32 0.26 -13.95 -5.20
N ILE A 33 0.28 -15.28 -5.41
CA ILE A 33 -0.89 -16.04 -5.87
C ILE A 33 -1.42 -16.87 -4.71
N PRO A 34 -2.71 -16.72 -4.31
CA PRO A 34 -3.31 -17.57 -3.30
C PRO A 34 -3.21 -19.05 -3.65
N SER A 35 -2.87 -19.89 -2.68
CA SER A 35 -2.73 -21.33 -2.84
C SER A 35 -3.55 -22.07 -1.78
N GLY A 36 -4.15 -23.21 -2.18
CA GLY A 36 -4.93 -24.06 -1.26
C GLY A 36 -6.30 -23.51 -0.85
N ILE A 37 -6.72 -22.38 -1.41
CA ILE A 37 -8.03 -21.74 -1.17
C ILE A 37 -8.59 -21.23 -2.49
N GLU A 38 -9.92 -21.18 -2.60
CA GLU A 38 -10.58 -20.50 -3.71
C GLU A 38 -10.50 -18.98 -3.55
N TYR A 39 -10.23 -18.29 -4.64
CA TYR A 39 -10.16 -16.82 -4.70
C TYR A 39 -10.63 -16.28 -6.04
N PRO A 40 -11.17 -15.06 -6.11
CA PRO A 40 -11.55 -14.42 -7.36
C PRO A 40 -10.28 -14.11 -8.19
N LYS A 41 -10.24 -14.62 -9.43
CA LYS A 41 -9.08 -14.43 -10.34
C LYS A 41 -9.15 -13.13 -11.13
N ASP A 42 -10.32 -12.51 -11.17
CA ASP A 42 -10.64 -11.28 -11.86
C ASP A 42 -10.65 -10.04 -10.96
N LYS A 43 -10.32 -10.24 -9.68
CA LYS A 43 -10.16 -9.17 -8.68
C LYS A 43 -8.75 -9.23 -8.10
N ILE A 44 -8.07 -8.12 -8.12
CA ILE A 44 -6.67 -8.06 -7.69
C ILE A 44 -6.39 -6.89 -6.75
N LEU A 45 -5.36 -7.04 -5.94
CA LEU A 45 -4.76 -5.99 -5.14
C LEU A 45 -3.48 -5.50 -5.83
N LEU A 46 -3.40 -4.21 -6.14
CA LEU A 46 -2.16 -3.55 -6.50
C LEU A 46 -1.42 -3.15 -5.22
N PHE A 47 -0.25 -3.72 -5.02
CA PHE A 47 0.65 -3.36 -3.95
C PHE A 47 1.64 -2.29 -4.46
N LEU A 48 1.58 -1.11 -3.86
CA LEU A 48 2.36 0.07 -4.23
C LEU A 48 3.34 0.36 -3.10
N SER A 49 4.60 -0.02 -3.32
CA SER A 49 5.65 -0.06 -2.30
C SER A 49 6.07 1.31 -1.79
N ASP A 50 6.85 1.32 -0.74
CA ASP A 50 7.63 2.49 -0.32
C ASP A 50 8.84 2.71 -1.27
N VAL A 51 9.67 3.71 -0.97
CA VAL A 51 10.85 4.06 -1.79
C VAL A 51 11.89 2.95 -1.92
N PHE A 52 11.81 1.89 -1.13
CA PHE A 52 12.71 0.74 -1.19
C PHE A 52 12.26 -0.29 -2.23
N GLY A 53 11.14 -0.05 -2.91
CA GLY A 53 10.69 -0.83 -4.07
C GLY A 53 10.34 -2.28 -3.77
N MET A 54 10.02 -3.02 -4.83
CA MET A 54 9.69 -4.44 -4.73
C MET A 54 10.92 -5.34 -4.52
N GLN A 55 12.14 -4.80 -4.62
CA GLN A 55 13.38 -5.48 -4.31
C GLN A 55 13.60 -5.67 -2.80
N LEU A 56 12.93 -4.86 -1.95
CA LEU A 56 12.94 -5.06 -0.52
C LEU A 56 12.16 -6.32 -0.13
N ILE A 57 12.84 -7.24 0.54
CA ILE A 57 12.24 -8.53 0.97
C ILE A 57 10.95 -8.32 1.76
N ASN A 58 10.90 -7.32 2.64
CA ASN A 58 9.71 -7.01 3.42
C ASN A 58 8.48 -6.69 2.55
N ASN A 59 8.66 -6.01 1.43
CA ASN A 59 7.57 -5.73 0.49
C ASN A 59 7.11 -7.00 -0.22
N GLN A 60 8.03 -7.89 -0.59
CA GLN A 60 7.70 -9.20 -1.18
C GLN A 60 6.95 -10.10 -0.18
N LEU A 61 7.41 -10.15 1.07
CA LEU A 61 6.73 -10.90 2.13
C LEU A 61 5.29 -10.37 2.38
N LEU A 62 5.08 -9.06 2.36
CA LEU A 62 3.73 -8.49 2.47
C LEU A 62 2.82 -8.91 1.31
N VAL A 63 3.35 -8.96 0.08
CA VAL A 63 2.61 -9.46 -1.09
C VAL A 63 2.24 -10.93 -0.91
N ASP A 64 3.16 -11.75 -0.42
CA ASP A 64 2.92 -13.16 -0.11
C ASP A 64 1.87 -13.33 1.01
N ASP A 65 1.94 -12.49 2.05
CA ASP A 65 1.00 -12.52 3.16
C ASP A 65 -0.43 -12.13 2.71
N PHE A 66 -0.58 -11.18 1.78
CA PHE A 66 -1.88 -10.90 1.16
C PHE A 66 -2.39 -12.11 0.38
N ALA A 67 -1.52 -12.78 -0.38
CA ALA A 67 -1.89 -14.01 -1.10
C ALA A 67 -2.27 -15.14 -0.15
N ASP A 68 -1.54 -15.32 0.95
CA ASP A 68 -1.87 -16.29 2.00
C ASP A 68 -3.23 -16.01 2.66
N ASN A 69 -3.71 -14.77 2.57
CA ASN A 69 -5.05 -14.35 2.98
C ASN A 69 -6.09 -14.39 1.85
N GLY A 70 -5.79 -15.00 0.71
CA GLY A 70 -6.74 -15.19 -0.41
C GLY A 70 -6.89 -14.00 -1.33
N ILE A 71 -5.95 -13.05 -1.31
CA ILE A 71 -5.98 -11.84 -2.12
C ILE A 71 -4.90 -11.93 -3.19
N LEU A 72 -5.28 -12.12 -4.47
CA LEU A 72 -4.34 -12.09 -5.59
C LEU A 72 -3.68 -10.72 -5.66
N THR A 73 -2.36 -10.65 -5.46
CA THR A 73 -1.66 -9.39 -5.25
C THR A 73 -0.51 -9.21 -6.24
N TYR A 74 -0.45 -8.03 -6.84
CA TYR A 74 0.60 -7.62 -7.76
C TYR A 74 1.38 -6.44 -7.17
N GLY A 75 2.62 -6.69 -6.77
CA GLY A 75 3.57 -5.66 -6.36
C GLY A 75 4.25 -5.07 -7.59
N VAL A 76 3.97 -3.81 -7.89
CA VAL A 76 4.43 -3.14 -9.12
C VAL A 76 5.82 -2.56 -8.91
N ASP A 77 6.80 -2.94 -9.73
CA ASP A 77 8.12 -2.33 -9.74
C ASP A 77 8.15 -1.07 -10.63
N TYR A 78 7.58 0.01 -10.12
CA TYR A 78 7.56 1.28 -10.82
C TYR A 78 8.86 2.10 -10.69
N PHE A 79 9.87 1.54 -9.99
CA PHE A 79 11.22 2.10 -9.97
C PHE A 79 12.17 1.40 -10.96
N PHE A 80 11.67 0.49 -11.78
CA PHE A 80 12.42 -0.18 -12.85
C PHE A 80 13.70 -0.89 -12.37
N GLY A 81 13.66 -1.47 -11.17
CA GLY A 81 14.81 -2.13 -10.55
C GLY A 81 15.78 -1.19 -9.84
N GLU A 82 15.49 0.11 -9.78
CA GLU A 82 16.35 1.13 -9.19
C GLU A 82 15.72 1.80 -7.94
N PRO A 83 15.28 1.06 -6.91
CA PRO A 83 14.77 1.66 -5.69
C PRO A 83 15.88 2.34 -4.88
N ILE A 84 15.50 3.09 -3.85
CA ILE A 84 16.48 3.58 -2.86
C ILE A 84 17.06 2.37 -2.12
N PRO A 85 18.40 2.27 -1.98
CA PRO A 85 19.04 1.21 -1.19
C PRO A 85 18.53 1.18 0.25
N ALA A 86 18.39 -0.01 0.83
CA ALA A 86 17.80 -0.18 2.17
C ALA A 86 18.57 0.56 3.29
N ASP A 87 19.87 0.75 3.10
CA ASP A 87 20.77 1.46 4.02
C ASP A 87 20.89 2.98 3.74
N ALA A 88 20.27 3.49 2.67
CA ALA A 88 20.38 4.89 2.26
C ALA A 88 19.90 5.91 3.32
N MET A 89 19.09 5.45 4.29
CA MET A 89 18.62 6.29 5.41
C MET A 89 19.50 6.21 6.65
N GLN A 90 20.58 5.41 6.62
CA GLN A 90 21.50 5.30 7.75
C GLN A 90 22.42 6.52 7.86
N PRO A 91 22.82 6.92 9.06
CA PRO A 91 23.77 8.00 9.26
C PRO A 91 25.08 7.72 8.50
N GLY A 92 25.57 8.72 7.76
CA GLY A 92 26.81 8.62 6.99
C GLY A 92 26.68 7.98 5.60
N ASN A 93 25.49 7.53 5.21
CA ASN A 93 25.26 7.07 3.85
C ASN A 93 25.32 8.23 2.86
N THR A 94 26.00 8.03 1.71
CA THR A 94 26.26 9.05 0.68
C THR A 94 25.36 8.90 -0.55
N PHE A 95 24.29 8.11 -0.49
CA PHE A 95 23.35 7.93 -1.59
C PHE A 95 22.72 9.27 -1.99
N ASP A 96 22.79 9.60 -3.27
CA ASP A 96 22.19 10.81 -3.84
C ASP A 96 20.67 10.68 -3.97
N ARG A 97 19.96 11.03 -2.89
CA ARG A 97 18.51 10.97 -2.83
C ARG A 97 17.81 11.99 -3.73
N ASP A 98 18.44 13.13 -3.95
CA ASP A 98 17.84 14.19 -4.77
C ASP A 98 17.98 13.85 -6.25
N GLY A 99 19.14 13.39 -6.71
CA GLY A 99 19.31 12.87 -8.06
C GLY A 99 18.45 11.62 -8.33
N TRP A 100 18.22 10.78 -7.31
CA TRP A 100 17.28 9.66 -7.44
C TRP A 100 15.84 10.15 -7.65
N ARG A 101 15.40 11.16 -6.87
CA ARG A 101 14.04 11.73 -7.01
C ARG A 101 13.78 12.35 -8.37
N GLU A 102 14.81 12.98 -8.97
CA GLU A 102 14.70 13.54 -10.32
C GLU A 102 14.44 12.46 -11.38
N LYS A 103 15.06 11.28 -11.22
CA LYS A 103 14.91 10.14 -12.13
C LYS A 103 13.67 9.30 -11.85
N HIS A 104 13.10 9.37 -10.66
CA HIS A 104 11.97 8.54 -10.22
C HIS A 104 10.80 9.41 -9.72
N GLY A 105 10.63 10.58 -10.32
CA GLY A 105 9.47 11.45 -10.06
C GLY A 105 8.15 10.81 -10.53
N TYR A 106 7.04 11.35 -10.06
CA TYR A 106 5.70 10.85 -10.36
C TYR A 106 5.45 10.70 -11.87
N GLU A 107 5.84 11.69 -12.67
CA GLU A 107 5.65 11.70 -14.14
C GLU A 107 6.40 10.57 -14.86
N ILE A 108 7.48 10.07 -14.26
CA ILE A 108 8.29 8.98 -14.82
C ILE A 108 7.75 7.62 -14.35
N THR A 109 7.32 7.52 -13.11
CA THR A 109 6.97 6.26 -12.47
C THR A 109 5.48 5.91 -12.59
N ARG A 110 4.57 6.90 -12.66
CA ARG A 110 3.13 6.66 -12.82
C ARG A 110 2.78 5.88 -14.10
N PRO A 111 3.38 6.13 -15.27
CA PRO A 111 3.10 5.36 -16.48
C PRO A 111 3.32 3.84 -16.31
N ALA A 112 4.25 3.41 -15.46
CA ALA A 112 4.44 1.99 -15.17
C ALA A 112 3.22 1.37 -14.48
N VAL A 113 2.65 2.08 -13.51
CA VAL A 113 1.42 1.64 -12.82
C VAL A 113 0.25 1.57 -13.79
N ASP A 114 0.10 2.58 -14.66
CA ASP A 114 -0.96 2.62 -15.66
C ASP A 114 -0.85 1.49 -16.69
N ALA A 115 0.38 1.17 -17.13
CA ALA A 115 0.64 0.06 -18.03
C ALA A 115 0.26 -1.30 -17.43
N VAL A 116 0.56 -1.50 -16.13
CA VAL A 116 0.16 -2.72 -15.40
C VAL A 116 -1.37 -2.82 -15.32
N VAL A 117 -2.04 -1.73 -14.94
CA VAL A 117 -3.51 -1.69 -14.87
C VAL A 117 -4.14 -2.00 -16.22
N ALA A 118 -3.64 -1.38 -17.31
CA ALA A 118 -4.15 -1.63 -18.66
C ALA A 118 -3.99 -3.09 -19.08
N ALA A 119 -2.79 -3.65 -18.91
CA ALA A 119 -2.50 -5.03 -19.26
C ALA A 119 -3.31 -6.05 -18.45
N LEU A 120 -3.58 -5.76 -17.17
CA LEU A 120 -4.42 -6.62 -16.33
C LEU A 120 -5.90 -6.55 -16.74
N LYS A 121 -6.41 -5.38 -17.13
CA LYS A 121 -7.75 -5.23 -17.72
C LYS A 121 -7.90 -6.05 -19.00
N GLU A 122 -6.90 -6.02 -19.89
CA GLU A 122 -6.87 -6.84 -21.11
C GLU A 122 -6.88 -8.34 -20.79
N LYS A 123 -6.29 -8.75 -19.67
CA LYS A 123 -6.33 -10.15 -19.17
C LYS A 123 -7.65 -10.52 -18.47
N GLY A 124 -8.61 -9.61 -18.41
CA GLY A 124 -9.95 -9.88 -17.84
C GLY A 124 -10.11 -9.51 -16.37
N VAL A 125 -9.19 -8.75 -15.78
CA VAL A 125 -9.38 -8.20 -14.43
C VAL A 125 -10.46 -7.12 -14.46
N VAL A 126 -11.48 -7.29 -13.62
CA VAL A 126 -12.65 -6.41 -13.56
C VAL A 126 -12.66 -5.48 -12.33
N ALA A 127 -11.91 -5.83 -11.29
CA ALA A 127 -11.84 -5.04 -10.07
C ALA A 127 -10.42 -4.94 -9.52
N PHE A 128 -10.07 -3.72 -9.09
CA PHE A 128 -8.77 -3.40 -8.50
C PHE A 128 -8.95 -2.83 -7.10
N GLY A 129 -8.26 -3.42 -6.12
CA GLY A 129 -7.96 -2.76 -4.87
C GLY A 129 -6.55 -2.18 -4.92
N THR A 130 -6.26 -1.19 -4.08
CA THR A 130 -4.89 -0.69 -3.88
C THR A 130 -4.50 -0.68 -2.41
N THR A 131 -3.25 -1.05 -2.14
CA THR A 131 -2.59 -0.74 -0.87
C THR A 131 -1.29 -0.01 -1.15
N GLY A 132 -1.15 1.20 -0.59
CA GLY A 132 0.01 2.07 -0.80
C GLY A 132 0.77 2.31 0.50
N TYR A 133 2.09 2.14 0.47
CA TYR A 133 2.98 2.35 1.60
C TYR A 133 3.88 3.56 1.33
N CYS A 134 3.94 4.53 2.25
CA CYS A 134 4.78 5.72 2.10
C CYS A 134 4.58 6.38 0.71
N PHE A 135 5.59 6.29 -0.15
CA PHE A 135 5.59 6.78 -1.53
C PHE A 135 4.44 6.21 -2.37
N GLY A 136 4.05 4.96 -2.15
CA GLY A 136 2.97 4.29 -2.85
C GLY A 136 1.59 4.95 -2.70
N ALA A 137 1.38 5.76 -1.66
CA ALA A 137 0.16 6.54 -1.49
C ALA A 137 -0.04 7.58 -2.61
N ALA A 138 1.06 8.10 -3.19
CA ALA A 138 1.02 9.03 -4.33
C ALA A 138 0.42 8.42 -5.60
N TYR A 139 0.27 7.10 -5.67
CA TYR A 139 -0.41 6.39 -6.77
C TYR A 139 -1.76 5.86 -6.34
N ALA A 140 -1.86 5.30 -5.12
CA ALA A 140 -3.11 4.73 -4.61
C ALA A 140 -4.24 5.78 -4.56
N VAL A 141 -3.95 6.98 -4.08
CA VAL A 141 -4.91 8.07 -3.97
C VAL A 141 -5.39 8.57 -5.34
N PRO A 142 -4.52 8.92 -6.30
CA PRO A 142 -4.96 9.28 -7.66
C PRO A 142 -5.74 8.17 -8.38
N LEU A 143 -5.36 6.90 -8.27
CA LEU A 143 -6.12 5.79 -8.86
C LEU A 143 -7.55 5.70 -8.33
N ALA A 144 -7.74 6.00 -7.04
CA ALA A 144 -9.07 6.08 -6.43
C ALA A 144 -9.86 7.33 -6.89
N ILE A 145 -9.21 8.48 -7.00
CA ILE A 145 -9.80 9.72 -7.52
C ILE A 145 -10.26 9.54 -8.98
N GLU A 146 -9.50 8.80 -9.76
CA GLU A 146 -9.81 8.44 -11.15
C GLU A 146 -10.85 7.30 -11.25
N ASN A 147 -11.30 6.76 -10.12
CA ASN A 147 -12.22 5.61 -10.03
C ASN A 147 -11.71 4.36 -10.77
N VAL A 148 -10.41 4.17 -10.81
CA VAL A 148 -9.76 2.95 -11.32
C VAL A 148 -9.88 1.82 -10.29
N THR A 149 -9.83 2.16 -8.99
CA THR A 149 -9.87 1.19 -7.90
C THR A 149 -11.20 1.24 -7.15
N GLN A 150 -11.65 0.07 -6.68
CA GLN A 150 -12.89 -0.13 -5.92
C GLN A 150 -12.69 0.02 -4.40
N VAL A 151 -11.45 -0.10 -3.93
CA VAL A 151 -11.08 0.05 -2.52
C VAL A 151 -9.63 0.51 -2.42
N THR A 152 -9.35 1.35 -1.44
CA THR A 152 -8.00 1.89 -1.22
C THR A 152 -7.62 1.83 0.25
N ALA A 153 -6.41 1.36 0.52
CA ALA A 153 -5.75 1.45 1.81
C ALA A 153 -4.39 2.12 1.65
N VAL A 154 -4.01 2.96 2.60
CA VAL A 154 -2.65 3.52 2.65
C VAL A 154 -2.09 3.39 4.05
N SER A 155 -0.80 3.12 4.16
CA SER A 155 -0.08 3.05 5.43
C SER A 155 1.03 4.09 5.45
N HIS A 156 1.11 4.88 6.54
CA HIS A 156 2.08 5.99 6.68
C HIS A 156 2.29 6.76 5.36
N PRO A 157 1.21 7.34 4.80
CA PRO A 157 1.25 7.91 3.47
C PRO A 157 2.21 9.11 3.37
N SER A 158 2.85 9.26 2.22
CA SER A 158 3.65 10.44 1.90
C SER A 158 3.23 11.07 0.58
N ARG A 159 3.74 12.28 0.31
CA ARG A 159 3.52 13.03 -0.94
C ARG A 159 2.06 13.40 -1.23
N LEU A 160 1.20 13.34 -0.26
CA LEU A 160 -0.16 13.87 -0.35
C LEU A 160 -0.17 15.36 -0.02
N LYS A 161 -0.86 16.14 -0.82
CA LYS A 161 -1.18 17.55 -0.52
C LYS A 161 -2.42 17.57 0.35
N VAL A 162 -2.23 17.91 1.62
CA VAL A 162 -3.32 17.96 2.60
C VAL A 162 -3.65 19.42 2.92
N PRO A 163 -4.92 19.87 2.71
CA PRO A 163 -6.14 19.05 2.55
C PRO A 163 -6.52 18.68 1.10
N GLU A 164 -5.92 19.24 0.07
CA GLU A 164 -6.41 19.30 -1.32
C GLU A 164 -6.68 17.91 -1.90
N ASP A 165 -5.73 16.95 -1.77
CA ASP A 165 -5.89 15.60 -2.31
C ASP A 165 -6.99 14.83 -1.56
N LEU A 166 -7.12 15.07 -0.24
CA LEU A 166 -8.16 14.42 0.58
C LEU A 166 -9.56 14.95 0.25
N GLU A 167 -9.70 16.27 0.09
CA GLU A 167 -10.95 16.90 -0.33
C GLU A 167 -11.36 16.41 -1.73
N LYS A 168 -10.41 16.35 -2.65
CA LYS A 168 -10.66 15.82 -3.99
C LYS A 168 -11.09 14.35 -3.94
N TYR A 169 -10.38 13.53 -3.16
CA TYR A 169 -10.76 12.13 -2.95
C TYR A 169 -12.21 12.04 -2.43
N CYS A 170 -12.52 12.76 -1.38
CA CYS A 170 -13.86 12.77 -0.77
C CYS A 170 -14.96 13.18 -1.76
N SER A 171 -14.68 14.11 -2.66
CA SER A 171 -15.67 14.65 -3.59
C SER A 171 -15.96 13.78 -4.80
N VAL A 172 -15.01 12.97 -5.28
CA VAL A 172 -15.16 12.25 -6.56
C VAL A 172 -14.96 10.75 -6.48
N SER A 173 -14.21 10.24 -5.49
CA SER A 173 -13.90 8.82 -5.39
C SER A 173 -15.11 8.02 -4.89
N LYS A 174 -15.27 6.81 -5.45
CA LYS A 174 -16.24 5.81 -4.99
C LYS A 174 -15.58 4.71 -4.16
N ALA A 175 -14.25 4.72 -4.05
CA ALA A 175 -13.50 3.71 -3.32
C ALA A 175 -13.50 4.01 -1.82
N PRO A 176 -13.98 3.11 -0.95
CA PRO A 176 -13.78 3.20 0.49
C PRO A 176 -12.30 3.38 0.82
N PHE A 177 -11.99 4.22 1.83
CA PHE A 177 -10.65 4.66 2.14
C PHE A 177 -10.21 4.28 3.55
N LEU A 178 -9.12 3.51 3.66
CA LEU A 178 -8.44 3.19 4.91
C LEU A 178 -7.11 3.93 4.99
N ILE A 179 -6.84 4.57 6.13
CA ILE A 179 -5.53 5.15 6.45
C ILE A 179 -4.97 4.50 7.71
N ASN A 180 -3.82 3.84 7.62
CA ASN A 180 -3.03 3.40 8.76
C ASN A 180 -1.98 4.47 9.08
N SER A 181 -2.20 5.20 10.15
CA SER A 181 -1.35 6.31 10.60
C SER A 181 -0.59 5.96 11.87
N CYS A 182 0.51 6.65 12.13
CA CYS A 182 1.36 6.42 13.29
C CYS A 182 1.67 7.73 14.04
N GLU A 183 2.33 7.58 15.19
CA GLU A 183 2.57 8.69 16.10
C GLU A 183 3.62 9.66 15.57
N GLU A 184 4.78 9.14 15.15
CA GLU A 184 5.87 9.95 14.63
C GLU A 184 5.93 9.88 13.10
N ASP A 185 5.23 10.79 12.42
CA ASP A 185 5.22 10.85 10.97
C ASP A 185 5.29 12.30 10.45
N ALA A 186 6.48 12.70 9.98
CA ALA A 186 6.66 14.02 9.39
C ALA A 186 5.99 14.17 8.01
N MET A 187 5.67 13.06 7.33
CA MET A 187 5.03 13.07 6.01
C MET A 187 3.51 13.14 6.11
N PHE A 188 2.93 12.61 7.21
CA PHE A 188 1.51 12.65 7.51
C PHE A 188 1.30 12.96 9.01
N PRO A 189 1.65 14.18 9.44
CA PRO A 189 1.65 14.56 10.86
C PRO A 189 0.25 14.58 11.47
N ALA A 190 0.16 14.67 12.79
CA ALA A 190 -1.09 14.66 13.54
C ALA A 190 -2.13 15.66 13.00
N GLU A 191 -1.68 16.83 12.52
CA GLU A 191 -2.57 17.81 11.90
C GLU A 191 -3.20 17.29 10.59
N ALA A 192 -2.42 16.61 9.74
CA ALA A 192 -2.92 16.01 8.51
C ALA A 192 -3.89 14.85 8.83
N GLN A 193 -3.58 14.05 9.86
CA GLN A 193 -4.44 12.99 10.35
C GLN A 193 -5.80 13.54 10.82
N ALA A 194 -5.79 14.61 11.62
CA ALA A 194 -7.00 15.28 12.07
C ALA A 194 -7.82 15.87 10.91
N LYS A 195 -7.16 16.47 9.91
CA LYS A 195 -7.84 16.96 8.69
C LYS A 195 -8.51 15.82 7.94
N ALA A 196 -7.87 14.66 7.81
CA ALA A 196 -8.50 13.48 7.18
C ALA A 196 -9.78 13.07 7.92
N ASP A 197 -9.75 13.00 9.26
CA ASP A 197 -10.94 12.68 10.06
C ASP A 197 -12.05 13.71 9.90
N VAL A 198 -11.71 15.00 9.79
CA VAL A 198 -12.70 16.08 9.54
C VAL A 198 -13.34 15.96 8.16
N ILE A 199 -12.56 15.60 7.13
CA ILE A 199 -13.03 15.52 5.75
C ILE A 199 -13.90 14.29 5.53
N PHE A 200 -13.45 13.12 6.00
CA PHE A 200 -14.08 11.84 5.69
C PHE A 200 -14.98 11.31 6.80
N GLY A 201 -14.74 11.70 8.06
CA GLY A 201 -15.36 11.15 9.26
C GLY A 201 -16.85 11.47 9.39
N ASP A 202 -17.46 10.92 10.44
CA ASP A 202 -18.88 11.16 10.81
C ASP A 202 -19.87 10.86 9.67
N GLY A 203 -19.55 9.90 8.80
CA GLY A 203 -20.41 9.51 7.68
C GLY A 203 -20.40 10.47 6.49
N LYS A 204 -19.53 11.48 6.47
CA LYS A 204 -19.42 12.45 5.37
C LYS A 204 -19.02 11.80 4.05
N PHE A 205 -18.17 10.77 4.11
CA PHE A 205 -17.77 10.00 2.94
C PHE A 205 -18.59 8.73 2.83
N ALA A 206 -19.64 8.76 2.04
CA ALA A 206 -20.61 7.68 1.89
C ALA A 206 -20.02 6.31 1.49
N PRO A 207 -18.98 6.22 0.64
CA PRO A 207 -18.35 4.92 0.34
C PRO A 207 -17.74 4.22 1.54
N GLY A 208 -17.28 4.98 2.54
CA GLY A 208 -16.70 4.47 3.78
C GLY A 208 -15.28 4.97 4.04
N TYR A 209 -15.02 5.31 5.28
CA TYR A 209 -13.74 5.78 5.76
C TYR A 209 -13.39 5.12 7.09
N ARG A 210 -12.11 4.80 7.26
CA ARG A 210 -11.55 4.34 8.53
C ARG A 210 -10.10 4.82 8.63
N ARG A 211 -9.72 5.31 9.79
CA ARG A 211 -8.33 5.56 10.12
C ARG A 211 -7.96 4.79 11.37
N GLU A 212 -6.91 3.99 11.25
CA GLU A 212 -6.25 3.35 12.38
C GLU A 212 -5.04 4.18 12.80
N TYR A 213 -4.84 4.26 14.11
CA TYR A 213 -3.72 4.96 14.70
C TYR A 213 -2.87 4.00 15.52
N PHE A 214 -1.57 4.00 15.26
CA PHE A 214 -0.62 3.10 15.89
C PHE A 214 0.38 3.88 16.76
N PRO A 215 0.15 3.94 18.10
CA PRO A 215 1.05 4.61 19.03
C PRO A 215 2.40 3.91 19.09
N GLY A 216 3.49 4.66 19.39
CA GLY A 216 4.86 4.17 19.44
C GLY A 216 5.47 3.86 18.07
N CYS A 217 4.69 3.94 17.00
CA CYS A 217 5.16 3.68 15.65
C CYS A 217 5.65 4.96 14.96
N LYS A 218 6.62 4.78 14.05
CA LYS A 218 7.19 5.83 13.21
C LYS A 218 6.88 5.58 11.74
N HIS A 219 7.10 6.60 10.91
CA HIS A 219 6.98 6.46 9.45
C HIS A 219 7.73 5.23 8.93
N GLY A 220 7.07 4.40 8.14
CA GLY A 220 7.61 3.13 7.62
C GLY A 220 7.25 1.88 8.43
N PHE A 221 6.59 2.02 9.57
CA PHE A 221 6.30 0.94 10.52
C PHE A 221 5.59 -0.28 9.92
N ALA A 222 4.69 -0.05 8.96
CA ALA A 222 3.89 -1.13 8.37
C ALA A 222 4.70 -2.03 7.41
N VAL A 223 5.88 -1.58 6.97
CA VAL A 223 6.82 -2.36 6.13
C VAL A 223 8.03 -2.77 6.95
N ARG A 224 8.63 -1.83 7.67
CA ARG A 224 9.89 -1.96 8.38
C ARG A 224 9.73 -1.44 9.80
N GLY A 225 10.47 -1.97 10.72
CA GLY A 225 10.47 -1.50 12.08
C GLY A 225 11.31 -2.41 12.97
N ASP A 226 11.55 -1.99 14.17
CA ASP A 226 12.20 -2.82 15.17
C ASP A 226 11.17 -3.81 15.74
N MET A 227 11.21 -5.05 15.26
CA MET A 227 10.30 -6.10 15.71
C MET A 227 10.58 -6.59 17.14
N SER A 228 11.67 -6.15 17.76
CA SER A 228 11.93 -6.36 19.18
C SER A 228 11.13 -5.41 20.07
N ASP A 229 10.66 -4.28 19.54
CA ASP A 229 9.72 -3.38 20.21
C ASP A 229 8.29 -3.92 20.06
N PRO A 230 7.62 -4.29 21.17
CA PRO A 230 6.26 -4.84 21.12
C PRO A 230 5.23 -3.88 20.53
N MET A 231 5.39 -2.56 20.69
CA MET A 231 4.46 -1.58 20.13
C MET A 231 4.60 -1.48 18.61
N VAL A 232 5.83 -1.45 18.12
CA VAL A 232 6.12 -1.42 16.67
C VAL A 232 5.65 -2.71 16.00
N LYS A 233 5.90 -3.86 16.64
CA LYS A 233 5.42 -5.16 16.17
C LYS A 233 3.90 -5.20 16.09
N ALA A 234 3.21 -4.83 17.18
CA ALA A 234 1.74 -4.76 17.22
C ALA A 234 1.19 -3.77 16.19
N GLY A 235 1.86 -2.65 15.95
CA GLY A 235 1.50 -1.67 14.94
C GLY A 235 1.57 -2.25 13.51
N LYS A 236 2.67 -2.93 13.16
CA LYS A 236 2.81 -3.58 11.84
C LYS A 236 1.75 -4.66 11.64
N GLU A 237 1.54 -5.52 12.64
CA GLU A 237 0.53 -6.58 12.60
C GLU A 237 -0.90 -6.00 12.50
N GLY A 238 -1.19 -4.94 13.26
CA GLY A 238 -2.48 -4.25 13.22
C GLY A 238 -2.76 -3.56 11.89
N ALA A 239 -1.78 -2.86 11.32
CA ALA A 239 -1.92 -2.21 10.02
C ALA A 239 -2.14 -3.23 8.89
N PHE A 240 -1.45 -4.37 8.92
CA PHE A 240 -1.67 -5.45 7.98
C PHE A 240 -3.07 -6.05 8.13
N LYS A 241 -3.47 -6.40 9.37
CA LYS A 241 -4.81 -6.94 9.66
C LYS A 241 -5.91 -6.00 9.18
N SER A 242 -5.84 -4.73 9.53
CA SER A 242 -6.85 -3.73 9.11
C SER A 242 -6.93 -3.61 7.58
N THR A 243 -5.79 -3.68 6.89
CA THR A 243 -5.75 -3.64 5.43
C THR A 243 -6.38 -4.88 4.82
N VAL A 244 -6.06 -6.09 5.29
CA VAL A 244 -6.68 -7.34 4.80
C VAL A 244 -8.19 -7.32 5.00
N GLU A 245 -8.66 -6.93 6.19
CA GLU A 245 -10.09 -6.81 6.50
C GLU A 245 -10.79 -5.81 5.54
N TRP A 246 -10.15 -4.67 5.31
CA TRP A 246 -10.68 -3.61 4.44
C TRP A 246 -10.78 -4.06 2.99
N ILE A 247 -9.71 -4.64 2.45
CA ILE A 247 -9.68 -5.15 1.08
C ILE A 247 -10.72 -6.25 0.90
N LYS A 248 -10.79 -7.25 1.79
CA LYS A 248 -11.77 -8.34 1.70
C LYS A 248 -13.23 -7.88 1.81
N LYS A 249 -13.47 -6.77 2.50
CA LYS A 249 -14.82 -6.23 2.66
C LYS A 249 -15.33 -5.56 1.38
N TYR A 250 -14.45 -4.95 0.62
CA TYR A 250 -14.86 -4.04 -0.45
C TYR A 250 -14.36 -4.43 -1.86
N LEU A 251 -13.41 -5.34 -1.97
CA LEU A 251 -12.96 -5.92 -3.23
C LEU A 251 -13.70 -7.23 -3.51
#